data_ef09572374a9c39d11e57844dd0003d1
#
_entry.id   ef09572374a9c39d11e57844dd0003d1
#
_cell.length_a   1.000
_cell.length_b   1.000
_cell.length_c   1.000
_cell.angle_alpha   90.00
_cell.angle_beta   90.00
_cell.angle_gamma   90.00
#
_symmetry.space_group_name_H-M   'P 1'
#
loop_
_entity.id
_entity.type
_entity.pdbx_description
1 polymer ?
#
loop_
_entity_poly.entity_id
_entity_poly.type
_entity_poly.pdbx_seq_one_letter_code
_entity_poly.pdbx_strand_id
1 'polypeptide(L)'
;VFSTWANTALQVGDEIDVMNPQGAFTSQVHVTGLNNPQQISDEIEQITSPHLVAVAAGSGITPIMAIAQSVLQQSSDATFELIYGNKGGDSVMFAEEIGDLKDKYPTRFSVHHILSRQQRPNPMFSGRIDEEKLNDLLDHVVQTEDVSEWFLCGPYELVQLVRRELEEREVADKAIRYELFSTGKPTDGPRPDAGASVKEAPEGN
;
A
#
# COMPACT_ATOMS: atom_id res chain seq x y z
N VAL A 1 -1.82 15.95 -19.97
CA VAL A 1 -2.97 16.05 -20.88
C VAL A 1 -4.26 15.75 -20.14
N PHE A 2 -4.54 14.50 -19.67
CA PHE A 2 -5.79 14.20 -18.94
C PHE A 2 -5.89 15.00 -17.62
N SER A 3 -4.85 14.98 -16.79
CA SER A 3 -4.82 15.70 -15.51
C SER A 3 -5.05 17.20 -15.66
N THR A 4 -4.51 17.82 -16.72
CA THR A 4 -4.75 19.23 -17.01
C THR A 4 -6.23 19.46 -17.31
N TRP A 5 -6.81 18.67 -18.21
CA TRP A 5 -8.23 18.75 -18.54
C TRP A 5 -9.12 18.56 -17.30
N ALA A 6 -8.84 17.53 -16.48
CA ALA A 6 -9.61 17.25 -15.28
C ALA A 6 -9.57 18.40 -14.26
N ASN A 7 -8.43 19.12 -14.16
CA ASN A 7 -8.29 20.25 -13.23
C ASN A 7 -8.82 21.57 -13.78
N THR A 8 -9.00 21.72 -15.11
CA THR A 8 -9.34 23.02 -15.70
C THR A 8 -10.67 23.05 -16.44
N ALA A 9 -11.19 21.91 -16.89
CA ALA A 9 -12.35 21.85 -17.78
C ALA A 9 -13.47 20.95 -17.22
N LEU A 10 -13.16 19.93 -16.43
CA LEU A 10 -14.17 19.02 -15.87
C LEU A 10 -15.06 19.77 -14.86
N GLN A 11 -16.37 19.63 -14.98
CA GLN A 11 -17.35 20.27 -14.12
C GLN A 11 -18.28 19.25 -13.46
N VAL A 12 -18.92 19.67 -12.38
CA VAL A 12 -19.95 18.86 -11.72
C VAL A 12 -21.12 18.63 -12.66
N GLY A 13 -21.44 17.37 -12.93
CA GLY A 13 -22.49 16.97 -13.86
C GLY A 13 -21.96 16.45 -15.22
N ASP A 14 -20.66 16.57 -15.49
CA ASP A 14 -20.06 15.98 -16.66
C ASP A 14 -20.04 14.46 -16.55
N GLU A 15 -20.28 13.77 -17.67
CA GLU A 15 -20.15 12.33 -17.78
C GLU A 15 -18.76 11.96 -18.29
N ILE A 16 -18.11 10.98 -17.64
CA ILE A 16 -16.82 10.45 -18.05
C ILE A 16 -16.86 8.92 -18.13
N ASP A 17 -16.20 8.37 -19.13
CA ASP A 17 -16.00 6.94 -19.23
C ASP A 17 -14.89 6.49 -18.26
N VAL A 18 -15.20 5.52 -17.42
CA VAL A 18 -14.26 4.94 -16.46
C VAL A 18 -14.08 3.46 -16.75
N MET A 19 -12.82 3.04 -16.91
CA MET A 19 -12.50 1.62 -17.01
C MET A 19 -12.82 0.89 -15.72
N ASN A 20 -13.20 -0.39 -15.83
CA ASN A 20 -13.32 -1.24 -14.65
C ASN A 20 -11.99 -1.31 -13.90
N PRO A 21 -12.02 -1.37 -12.55
CA PRO A 21 -10.81 -1.54 -11.75
C PRO A 21 -10.02 -2.75 -12.21
N GLN A 22 -8.71 -2.56 -12.40
CA GLN A 22 -7.78 -3.62 -12.78
C GLN A 22 -6.53 -3.50 -11.91
N GLY A 23 -5.88 -4.62 -11.63
CA GLY A 23 -4.65 -4.68 -10.84
C GLY A 23 -4.68 -5.78 -9.79
N ALA A 24 -3.51 -6.08 -9.23
CA ALA A 24 -3.31 -7.13 -8.22
C ALA A 24 -2.83 -6.56 -6.87
N PHE A 25 -2.74 -5.22 -6.73
CA PHE A 25 -2.31 -4.58 -5.49
C PHE A 25 -3.49 -4.48 -4.50
N THR A 26 -3.92 -5.64 -4.02
CA THR A 26 -5.05 -5.81 -3.09
C THR A 26 -4.67 -6.80 -2.00
N SER A 27 -5.28 -6.69 -0.82
CA SER A 27 -5.13 -7.69 0.22
C SER A 27 -5.78 -9.01 -0.20
N GLN A 28 -5.12 -10.11 0.10
CA GLN A 28 -5.67 -11.47 0.00
C GLN A 28 -6.25 -11.97 1.33
N VAL A 29 -6.16 -11.17 2.36
CA VAL A 29 -6.88 -11.45 3.60
C VAL A 29 -8.36 -11.48 3.28
N HIS A 30 -8.90 -12.70 3.19
CA HIS A 30 -10.33 -12.89 2.94
C HIS A 30 -11.11 -12.39 4.14
N VAL A 31 -11.80 -11.32 3.91
CA VAL A 31 -12.82 -10.87 4.84
C VAL A 31 -14.00 -11.80 4.69
N THR A 32 -14.24 -12.57 5.74
CA THR A 32 -15.46 -13.35 5.87
C THR A 32 -16.67 -12.42 5.80
N GLY A 33 -17.30 -12.30 4.63
CA GLY A 33 -18.49 -11.45 4.47
C GLY A 33 -18.86 -11.05 3.04
N LEU A 34 -17.97 -11.16 2.07
CA LEU A 34 -18.34 -10.94 0.68
C LEU A 34 -18.88 -12.26 0.07
N ASN A 35 -20.17 -12.23 -0.26
CA ASN A 35 -20.95 -13.35 -0.80
C ASN A 35 -20.42 -13.85 -2.16
N ASN A 36 -19.33 -14.61 -2.15
CA ASN A 36 -19.06 -15.54 -3.24
C ASN A 36 -18.50 -16.87 -2.68
N PRO A 37 -19.39 -17.83 -2.32
CA PRO A 37 -18.99 -19.10 -1.73
C PRO A 37 -18.23 -20.04 -2.68
N GLN A 38 -18.01 -19.67 -3.94
CA GLN A 38 -17.46 -20.58 -4.96
C GLN A 38 -15.95 -20.42 -5.23
N GLN A 39 -15.23 -19.59 -4.47
CA GLN A 39 -13.78 -19.41 -4.61
C GLN A 39 -12.98 -19.70 -3.32
N ILE A 40 -13.57 -20.38 -2.37
CA ILE A 40 -12.84 -20.89 -1.20
C ILE A 40 -12.20 -22.21 -1.67
N SER A 41 -10.98 -22.16 -2.16
CA SER A 41 -10.14 -23.35 -2.28
C SER A 41 -9.74 -23.80 -0.86
N ASP A 42 -9.84 -25.08 -0.58
CA ASP A 42 -9.72 -25.75 0.72
C ASP A 42 -8.33 -25.65 1.41
N GLU A 43 -7.46 -24.73 1.01
CA GLU A 43 -6.10 -24.57 1.52
C GLU A 43 -5.79 -23.21 2.16
N ILE A 44 -6.81 -22.37 2.42
CA ILE A 44 -6.57 -21.10 3.12
C ILE A 44 -6.66 -21.39 4.61
N GLU A 45 -5.51 -21.49 5.26
CA GLU A 45 -5.40 -21.35 6.71
C GLU A 45 -6.16 -20.08 7.11
N GLN A 46 -7.22 -20.23 7.90
CA GLN A 46 -7.96 -19.09 8.43
C GLN A 46 -7.03 -18.32 9.36
N ILE A 47 -6.43 -17.25 8.85
CA ILE A 47 -5.69 -16.31 9.68
C ILE A 47 -6.72 -15.63 10.56
N THR A 48 -6.76 -16.04 11.83
CA THR A 48 -7.78 -15.60 12.79
C THR A 48 -7.62 -14.14 13.23
N SER A 49 -6.45 -13.52 13.01
CA SER A 49 -6.19 -12.12 13.35
C SER A 49 -5.07 -11.60 12.43
N PRO A 50 -5.37 -11.24 11.19
CA PRO A 50 -4.34 -10.82 10.24
C PRO A 50 -3.68 -9.51 10.68
N HIS A 51 -2.35 -9.51 10.72
CA HIS A 51 -1.53 -8.33 10.90
C HIS A 51 -0.95 -7.89 9.56
N LEU A 52 -1.25 -6.67 9.15
CA LEU A 52 -0.80 -6.09 7.89
C LEU A 52 0.13 -4.92 8.16
N VAL A 53 1.23 -4.85 7.42
CA VAL A 53 2.19 -3.75 7.51
C VAL A 53 2.34 -3.09 6.15
N ALA A 54 2.34 -1.77 6.12
CA ALA A 54 2.59 -1.01 4.90
C ALA A 54 3.73 -0.02 5.06
N VAL A 55 4.53 0.12 3.99
CA VAL A 55 5.53 1.18 3.85
C VAL A 55 5.17 2.03 2.64
N ALA A 56 4.84 3.29 2.89
CA ALA A 56 4.46 4.25 1.86
C ALA A 56 5.33 5.50 1.90
N ALA A 57 5.50 6.16 0.76
CA ALA A 57 6.09 7.49 0.72
C ALA A 57 5.38 8.39 -0.29
N GLY A 58 5.10 9.64 0.13
CA GLY A 58 4.39 10.62 -0.69
C GLY A 58 3.07 10.09 -1.23
N SER A 59 2.85 10.18 -2.54
CA SER A 59 1.62 9.72 -3.19
C SER A 59 1.40 8.20 -3.17
N GLY A 60 2.40 7.40 -2.80
CA GLY A 60 2.24 5.96 -2.57
C GLY A 60 1.25 5.62 -1.46
N ILE A 61 0.85 6.58 -0.66
CA ILE A 61 -0.21 6.43 0.34
C ILE A 61 -1.59 6.13 -0.27
N THR A 62 -1.84 6.54 -1.51
CA THR A 62 -3.18 6.45 -2.13
C THR A 62 -3.76 5.02 -2.14
N PRO A 63 -3.07 4.01 -2.71
CA PRO A 63 -3.59 2.65 -2.65
C PRO A 63 -3.53 2.05 -1.24
N ILE A 64 -2.56 2.45 -0.43
CA ILE A 64 -2.43 1.97 0.96
C ILE A 64 -3.64 2.38 1.80
N MET A 65 -4.12 3.62 1.66
CA MET A 65 -5.33 4.08 2.38
C MET A 65 -6.57 3.28 1.98
N ALA A 66 -6.73 2.97 0.69
CA ALA A 66 -7.84 2.15 0.22
C ALA A 66 -7.82 0.73 0.83
N ILE A 67 -6.62 0.11 0.89
CA ILE A 67 -6.43 -1.21 1.50
C ILE A 67 -6.70 -1.16 3.01
N ALA A 68 -6.10 -0.19 3.73
CA ALA A 68 -6.26 -0.05 5.17
C ALA A 68 -7.73 0.15 5.56
N GLN A 69 -8.44 1.05 4.87
CA GLN A 69 -9.87 1.29 5.10
C GLN A 69 -10.69 0.02 4.85
N SER A 70 -10.46 -0.66 3.74
CA SER A 70 -11.19 -1.88 3.39
C SER A 70 -10.98 -2.99 4.41
N VAL A 71 -9.73 -3.29 4.75
CA VAL A 71 -9.37 -4.36 5.70
C VAL A 71 -9.94 -4.08 7.09
N LEU A 72 -9.70 -2.87 7.62
CA LEU A 72 -10.16 -2.50 8.97
C LEU A 72 -11.69 -2.43 9.10
N GLN A 73 -12.38 -2.09 8.00
CA GLN A 73 -13.84 -2.04 7.98
C GLN A 73 -14.46 -3.44 7.89
N GLN A 74 -13.84 -4.32 7.14
CA GLN A 74 -14.39 -5.62 6.81
C GLN A 74 -14.00 -6.71 7.83
N SER A 75 -12.85 -6.61 8.49
CA SER A 75 -12.41 -7.52 9.53
C SER A 75 -12.50 -6.87 10.91
N SER A 76 -13.04 -7.59 11.90
CA SER A 76 -13.06 -7.13 13.30
C SER A 76 -11.70 -7.26 13.98
N ASP A 77 -10.86 -8.19 13.52
CA ASP A 77 -9.66 -8.63 14.22
C ASP A 77 -8.37 -8.23 13.51
N ALA A 78 -8.46 -7.78 12.25
CA ALA A 78 -7.30 -7.31 11.50
C ALA A 78 -6.67 -6.07 12.14
N THR A 79 -5.34 -6.05 12.18
CA THR A 79 -4.54 -4.88 12.55
C THR A 79 -3.77 -4.38 11.33
N PHE A 80 -3.56 -3.08 11.26
CA PHE A 80 -2.84 -2.44 10.16
C PHE A 80 -1.83 -1.43 10.69
N GLU A 81 -0.58 -1.59 10.33
CA GLU A 81 0.51 -0.71 10.73
C GLU A 81 1.13 -0.03 9.52
N LEU A 82 1.30 1.29 9.57
CA LEU A 82 1.76 2.11 8.45
C LEU A 82 3.03 2.87 8.80
N ILE A 83 4.13 2.63 8.09
CA ILE A 83 5.30 3.51 8.02
C ILE A 83 5.08 4.48 6.85
N TYR A 84 4.99 5.78 7.14
CA TYR A 84 4.67 6.77 6.11
C TYR A 84 5.72 7.87 6.00
N GLY A 85 6.54 7.80 4.95
CA GLY A 85 7.61 8.76 4.65
C GLY A 85 7.13 10.00 3.90
N ASN A 86 7.45 11.19 4.41
CA ASN A 86 7.15 12.48 3.79
C ASN A 86 8.30 13.48 3.94
N LYS A 87 8.23 14.62 3.26
CA LYS A 87 9.22 15.70 3.43
C LYS A 87 9.02 16.45 4.75
N GLY A 88 7.80 16.84 5.05
CA GLY A 88 7.37 17.55 6.25
C GLY A 88 5.90 17.29 6.51
N GLY A 89 5.36 17.74 7.64
CA GLY A 89 3.97 17.56 8.01
C GLY A 89 2.99 18.19 7.04
N ASP A 90 3.37 19.30 6.42
CA ASP A 90 2.62 20.02 5.38
C ASP A 90 2.49 19.27 4.05
N SER A 91 3.34 18.26 3.84
CA SER A 91 3.33 17.41 2.64
C SER A 91 2.66 16.05 2.85
N VAL A 92 2.09 15.81 4.01
CA VAL A 92 1.36 14.56 4.31
C VAL A 92 0.02 14.58 3.59
N MET A 93 -0.13 13.71 2.59
CA MET A 93 -1.43 13.50 1.93
C MET A 93 -2.34 12.68 2.83
N PHE A 94 -3.65 12.95 2.77
CA PHE A 94 -4.68 12.26 3.57
C PHE A 94 -4.45 12.37 5.09
N ALA A 95 -3.89 13.51 5.55
CA ALA A 95 -3.57 13.69 6.98
C ALA A 95 -4.82 13.61 7.87
N GLU A 96 -5.93 14.20 7.43
CA GLU A 96 -7.21 14.16 8.14
C GLU A 96 -7.81 12.75 8.12
N GLU A 97 -7.85 12.10 6.95
CA GLU A 97 -8.39 10.75 6.79
C GLU A 97 -7.57 9.70 7.56
N ILE A 98 -6.26 9.87 7.66
CA ILE A 98 -5.39 9.03 8.50
C ILE A 98 -5.74 9.24 9.98
N GLY A 99 -5.96 10.48 10.39
CA GLY A 99 -6.40 10.83 11.75
C GLY A 99 -7.75 10.18 12.07
N ASP A 100 -8.75 10.35 11.20
CA ASP A 100 -10.08 9.76 11.34
C ASP A 100 -10.02 8.23 11.43
N LEU A 101 -9.16 7.61 10.60
CA LEU A 101 -8.98 6.17 10.63
C LEU A 101 -8.36 5.71 11.96
N LYS A 102 -7.39 6.46 12.49
CA LYS A 102 -6.78 6.21 13.80
C LYS A 102 -7.80 6.36 14.94
N ASP A 103 -8.63 7.38 14.89
CA ASP A 103 -9.68 7.61 15.89
C ASP A 103 -10.75 6.52 15.85
N LYS A 104 -11.09 6.07 14.64
CA LYS A 104 -12.07 5.00 14.44
C LYS A 104 -11.55 3.63 14.89
N TYR A 105 -10.24 3.37 14.73
CA TYR A 105 -9.62 2.08 15.03
C TYR A 105 -8.38 2.23 15.92
N PRO A 106 -8.48 2.79 17.14
CA PRO A 106 -7.34 3.23 17.95
C PRO A 106 -6.40 2.10 18.35
N THR A 107 -6.89 0.87 18.46
CA THR A 107 -6.12 -0.32 18.83
C THR A 107 -5.70 -1.19 17.63
N ARG A 108 -6.27 -0.92 16.46
CA ARG A 108 -6.06 -1.75 15.26
C ARG A 108 -5.35 -1.04 14.11
N PHE A 109 -5.26 0.29 14.16
CA PHE A 109 -4.52 1.08 13.18
C PHE A 109 -3.40 1.88 13.85
N SER A 110 -2.18 1.69 13.39
CA SER A 110 -1.00 2.46 13.82
C SER A 110 -0.37 3.15 12.63
N VAL A 111 0.13 4.39 12.85
CA VAL A 111 0.85 5.14 11.83
C VAL A 111 2.11 5.78 12.40
N HIS A 112 3.22 5.58 11.69
CA HIS A 112 4.54 6.11 12.00
C HIS A 112 4.97 7.08 10.90
N HIS A 113 4.81 8.38 11.15
CA HIS A 113 5.23 9.42 10.21
C HIS A 113 6.74 9.65 10.29
N ILE A 114 7.45 9.40 9.18
CA ILE A 114 8.89 9.69 9.03
C ILE A 114 9.05 10.94 8.19
N LEU A 115 9.59 12.02 8.79
CA LEU A 115 9.67 13.33 8.14
C LEU A 115 11.11 13.68 7.76
N SER A 116 11.43 13.65 6.47
CA SER A 116 12.83 13.76 6.00
C SER A 116 13.43 15.16 6.12
N ARG A 117 12.61 16.20 6.24
CA ARG A 117 13.05 17.61 6.33
C ARG A 117 12.55 18.31 7.60
N GLN A 118 12.04 17.55 8.54
CA GLN A 118 11.51 18.07 9.80
C GLN A 118 12.07 17.27 10.96
N GLN A 119 12.61 17.98 11.98
CA GLN A 119 13.06 17.36 13.20
C GLN A 119 11.86 16.98 14.08
N ARG A 120 11.91 15.78 14.63
CA ARG A 120 10.94 15.25 15.59
C ARG A 120 11.62 15.05 16.95
N PRO A 121 10.88 15.05 18.06
CA PRO A 121 11.45 14.77 19.39
C PRO A 121 12.18 13.43 19.45
N ASN A 122 11.65 12.40 18.78
CA ASN A 122 12.36 11.15 18.59
C ASN A 122 13.07 11.16 17.23
N PRO A 123 14.42 11.08 17.17
CA PRO A 123 15.20 11.08 15.93
C PRO A 123 14.87 9.95 14.96
N MET A 124 14.32 8.83 15.45
CA MET A 124 13.88 7.70 14.64
C MET A 124 12.84 8.13 13.58
N PHE A 125 11.99 9.10 13.90
CA PHE A 125 10.96 9.63 13.01
C PHE A 125 11.40 10.86 12.20
N SER A 126 12.71 11.18 12.21
CA SER A 126 13.32 12.28 11.45
C SER A 126 14.31 11.76 10.42
N GLY A 127 14.43 12.46 9.28
CA GLY A 127 15.35 12.08 8.21
C GLY A 127 14.70 11.16 7.16
N ARG A 128 15.49 10.78 6.15
CA ARG A 128 15.05 9.87 5.09
C ARG A 128 15.04 8.43 5.62
N ILE A 129 14.15 7.62 5.10
CA ILE A 129 14.19 6.17 5.31
C ILE A 129 15.32 5.62 4.43
N ASP A 130 16.47 5.37 5.02
CA ASP A 130 17.61 4.64 4.50
C ASP A 130 17.68 3.26 5.16
N GLU A 131 18.70 2.48 4.84
CA GLU A 131 18.86 1.10 5.32
C GLU A 131 18.96 1.04 6.85
N GLU A 132 19.79 1.88 7.48
CA GLU A 132 19.95 1.93 8.92
C GLU A 132 18.61 2.25 9.60
N LYS A 133 17.94 3.30 9.15
CA LYS A 133 16.65 3.73 9.72
C LYS A 133 15.55 2.70 9.46
N LEU A 134 15.53 2.05 8.30
CA LEU A 134 14.56 1.01 8.02
C LEU A 134 14.73 -0.17 8.98
N ASN A 135 15.96 -0.60 9.20
CA ASN A 135 16.27 -1.66 10.16
C ASN A 135 15.85 -1.26 11.59
N ASP A 136 16.17 -0.05 12.03
CA ASP A 136 15.73 0.46 13.32
C ASP A 136 14.20 0.46 13.48
N LEU A 137 13.47 0.83 12.42
CA LEU A 137 11.99 0.81 12.42
C LEU A 137 11.44 -0.62 12.49
N LEU A 138 12.01 -1.54 11.73
CA LEU A 138 11.60 -2.93 11.69
C LEU A 138 11.96 -3.71 12.98
N ASP A 139 13.03 -3.30 13.67
CA ASP A 139 13.50 -3.98 14.89
C ASP A 139 12.85 -3.43 16.16
N HIS A 140 12.40 -2.15 16.18
CA HIS A 140 12.03 -1.48 17.42
C HIS A 140 10.67 -0.79 17.40
N VAL A 141 10.04 -0.63 16.23
CA VAL A 141 8.78 0.13 16.10
C VAL A 141 7.67 -0.74 15.58
N VAL A 142 7.93 -1.49 14.51
CA VAL A 142 6.95 -2.34 13.85
C VAL A 142 7.05 -3.75 14.38
N GLN A 143 5.91 -4.36 14.69
CA GLN A 143 5.87 -5.78 14.97
C GLN A 143 6.02 -6.55 13.65
N THR A 144 7.20 -7.14 13.43
CA THR A 144 7.50 -7.88 12.21
C THR A 144 7.14 -9.36 12.31
N GLU A 145 6.88 -9.85 13.51
CA GLU A 145 6.43 -11.22 13.76
C GLU A 145 4.97 -11.38 13.32
N ASP A 146 4.67 -12.49 12.70
CA ASP A 146 3.30 -12.88 12.29
C ASP A 146 2.62 -11.91 11.28
N VAL A 147 3.41 -11.12 10.53
CA VAL A 147 2.85 -10.27 9.48
C VAL A 147 2.31 -11.12 8.34
N SER A 148 1.01 -11.02 8.12
CA SER A 148 0.30 -11.77 7.08
C SER A 148 0.60 -11.23 5.67
N GLU A 149 0.63 -9.90 5.53
CA GLU A 149 0.89 -9.22 4.26
C GLU A 149 1.64 -7.90 4.47
N TRP A 150 2.59 -7.65 3.56
CA TRP A 150 3.34 -6.41 3.45
C TRP A 150 2.91 -5.65 2.19
N PHE A 151 2.67 -4.34 2.32
CA PHE A 151 2.30 -3.47 1.21
C PHE A 151 3.31 -2.36 1.03
N LEU A 152 3.92 -2.28 -0.14
CA LEU A 152 4.97 -1.30 -0.42
C LEU A 152 4.55 -0.42 -1.58
N CYS A 153 4.49 0.91 -1.37
CA CYS A 153 4.16 1.84 -2.45
C CYS A 153 4.87 3.19 -2.28
N GLY A 154 5.56 3.64 -3.32
CA GLY A 154 6.31 4.89 -3.31
C GLY A 154 7.43 4.94 -4.34
N PRO A 155 8.47 5.75 -4.09
CA PRO A 155 9.66 5.81 -4.94
C PRO A 155 10.34 4.46 -5.09
N TYR A 156 10.85 4.20 -6.30
CA TYR A 156 11.48 2.93 -6.66
C TYR A 156 12.54 2.48 -5.65
N GLU A 157 13.45 3.40 -5.28
CA GLU A 157 14.55 3.10 -4.36
C GLU A 157 14.07 2.67 -2.98
N LEU A 158 12.99 3.27 -2.47
CA LEU A 158 12.40 2.88 -1.20
C LEU A 158 11.79 1.49 -1.28
N VAL A 159 11.01 1.22 -2.31
CA VAL A 159 10.37 -0.09 -2.50
C VAL A 159 11.42 -1.20 -2.62
N GLN A 160 12.51 -0.96 -3.39
CA GLN A 160 13.60 -1.92 -3.52
C GLN A 160 14.36 -2.13 -2.21
N LEU A 161 14.60 -1.05 -1.46
CA LEU A 161 15.23 -1.14 -0.14
C LEU A 161 14.41 -2.02 0.80
N VAL A 162 13.11 -1.71 0.95
CA VAL A 162 12.23 -2.47 1.85
C VAL A 162 12.13 -3.94 1.43
N ARG A 163 11.99 -4.23 0.13
CA ARG A 163 11.95 -5.60 -0.36
C ARG A 163 13.21 -6.38 0.01
N ARG A 164 14.39 -5.81 -0.23
CA ARG A 164 15.66 -6.46 0.13
C ARG A 164 15.73 -6.77 1.62
N GLU A 165 15.39 -5.80 2.47
CA GLU A 165 15.42 -6.00 3.93
C GLU A 165 14.43 -7.06 4.40
N LEU A 166 13.25 -7.14 3.78
CA LEU A 166 12.27 -8.18 4.08
C LEU A 166 12.73 -9.57 3.60
N GLU A 167 13.39 -9.64 2.43
CA GLU A 167 14.00 -10.86 1.91
C GLU A 167 15.13 -11.36 2.84
N GLU A 168 15.99 -10.46 3.32
CA GLU A 168 17.05 -10.78 4.30
C GLU A 168 16.50 -11.27 5.65
N ARG A 169 15.28 -10.85 6.00
CA ARG A 169 14.52 -11.31 7.18
C ARG A 169 13.68 -12.56 6.90
N GLU A 170 13.90 -13.22 5.77
CA GLU A 170 13.22 -14.46 5.38
C GLU A 170 11.70 -14.32 5.22
N VAL A 171 11.18 -13.09 5.00
CA VAL A 171 9.77 -12.87 4.68
C VAL A 171 9.46 -13.49 3.32
N ALA A 172 8.44 -14.34 3.27
CA ALA A 172 8.07 -15.03 2.03
C ALA A 172 7.63 -14.02 0.95
N ASP A 173 8.16 -14.13 -0.28
CA ASP A 173 7.85 -13.23 -1.40
C ASP A 173 6.33 -13.12 -1.67
N LYS A 174 5.59 -14.21 -1.48
CA LYS A 174 4.12 -14.22 -1.60
C LYS A 174 3.41 -13.31 -0.60
N ALA A 175 4.04 -12.96 0.53
CA ALA A 175 3.50 -12.05 1.52
C ALA A 175 3.80 -10.57 1.20
N ILE A 176 4.71 -10.30 0.23
CA ILE A 176 5.14 -8.95 -0.13
C ILE A 176 4.43 -8.50 -1.40
N ARG A 177 3.63 -7.44 -1.30
CA ARG A 177 2.94 -6.80 -2.41
C ARG A 177 3.50 -5.41 -2.62
N TYR A 178 3.75 -5.04 -3.87
CA TYR A 178 4.27 -3.71 -4.15
C TYR A 178 3.70 -3.13 -5.44
N GLU A 179 3.58 -1.80 -5.46
CA GLU A 179 3.24 -1.02 -6.64
C GLU A 179 4.26 0.12 -6.80
N LEU A 180 4.82 0.24 -8.00
CA LEU A 180 5.83 1.25 -8.30
C LEU A 180 5.20 2.46 -8.95
N PHE A 181 5.32 3.62 -8.33
CA PHE A 181 5.00 4.89 -8.96
C PHE A 181 6.25 5.44 -9.63
N SER A 182 6.50 5.02 -10.88
CA SER A 182 7.59 5.58 -11.65
C SER A 182 7.17 6.88 -12.33
N THR A 183 7.75 7.99 -11.93
CA THR A 183 7.70 9.27 -12.66
C THR A 183 8.84 9.42 -13.67
N GLY A 184 9.63 8.38 -13.91
CA GLY A 184 10.78 8.34 -14.81
C GLY A 184 10.56 7.41 -16.00
N LYS A 185 11.27 7.67 -17.13
CA LYS A 185 11.30 6.78 -18.29
C LYS A 185 11.52 5.33 -17.86
N PRO A 186 10.86 4.34 -18.51
CA PRO A 186 11.14 2.95 -18.26
C PRO A 186 12.63 2.70 -18.51
N THR A 187 13.39 2.41 -17.48
CA THR A 187 14.67 1.72 -17.63
C THR A 187 14.33 0.27 -17.92
N ASP A 188 14.90 -0.26 -19.00
CA ASP A 188 14.73 -1.64 -19.46
C ASP A 188 15.12 -2.65 -18.35
N GLY A 189 14.16 -2.98 -17.49
CA GLY A 189 14.21 -4.08 -16.57
C GLY A 189 12.96 -4.94 -16.76
N PRO A 190 12.99 -6.26 -16.57
CA PRO A 190 11.83 -7.10 -16.77
C PRO A 190 10.70 -6.64 -15.84
N ARG A 191 9.56 -6.30 -16.44
CA ARG A 191 8.31 -6.08 -15.71
C ARG A 191 7.92 -7.40 -15.05
N PRO A 192 7.69 -7.47 -13.74
CA PRO A 192 7.07 -8.65 -13.18
C PRO A 192 5.67 -8.78 -13.79
N ASP A 193 5.42 -9.92 -14.34
CA ASP A 193 4.29 -10.43 -15.07
C ASP A 193 2.97 -9.63 -14.99
N ALA A 194 2.69 -8.87 -16.03
CA ALA A 194 1.33 -8.63 -16.48
C ALA A 194 0.86 -9.90 -17.22
N GLY A 195 0.59 -10.95 -16.47
CA GLY A 195 0.00 -12.17 -17.01
C GLY A 195 -1.47 -11.98 -17.29
N ALA A 196 -1.81 -11.45 -18.46
CA ALA A 196 -3.05 -11.75 -19.17
C ALA A 196 -2.90 -11.28 -20.63
N SER A 197 -2.66 -12.21 -21.52
CA SER A 197 -2.78 -12.01 -22.95
C SER A 197 -4.20 -11.58 -23.28
N VAL A 198 -4.36 -10.36 -23.76
CA VAL A 198 -5.57 -9.91 -24.44
C VAL A 198 -5.70 -10.74 -25.71
N LYS A 199 -6.67 -11.65 -25.74
CA LYS A 199 -7.12 -12.27 -26.97
C LYS A 199 -7.86 -11.19 -27.77
N GLU A 200 -7.33 -10.83 -28.93
CA GLU A 200 -8.03 -10.03 -29.92
C GLU A 200 -9.39 -10.68 -30.24
N ALA A 201 -10.44 -9.88 -30.17
CA ALA A 201 -11.74 -10.29 -30.66
C ALA A 201 -11.69 -10.35 -32.20
N PRO A 202 -12.35 -11.34 -32.85
CA PRO A 202 -12.38 -11.45 -34.32
C PRO A 202 -13.18 -10.29 -34.87
N GLU A 203 -12.62 -9.61 -35.87
CA GLU A 203 -13.33 -8.67 -36.72
C GLU A 203 -14.52 -9.40 -37.41
N GLY A 204 -15.73 -8.97 -37.10
CA GLY A 204 -16.93 -9.41 -37.77
C GLY A 204 -17.08 -8.69 -39.12
N ASN A 205 -17.31 -9.48 -40.12
CA ASN A 205 -17.60 -9.13 -41.52
C ASN A 205 -19.01 -8.53 -41.65
#